data_9c043dfd3e01ba82e3f9445437c3b637
#
_entry.id   9c043dfd3e01ba82e3f9445437c3b637
#
_cell.length_a   1.000
_cell.length_b   1.000
_cell.length_c   1.000
_cell.angle_alpha   90.00
_cell.angle_beta   90.00
_cell.angle_gamma   90.00
#
_symmetry.space_group_name_H-M   'P 1'
#
loop_
_entity.id
_entity.type
_entity.pdbx_description
1 polymer ?
#
loop_
_entity_poly.entity_id
_entity_poly.type
_entity_poly.pdbx_seq_one_letter_code
_entity_poly.pdbx_strand_id
1 'polypeptide(L)'
;MIKKFFLSVLTAGLLFTFQLYGQTPVDVVESTLKVAVMSEEIFYYGFAQGDKLIFNFEEVNGKELKELEIVEMPSSSKFMDYKTNKIENKIFTISRTAIYKFRFTNSAIAARICKFKIQRIPESTATQNFNTTVYTHIVYDTTYSTVMEDILVNTDTVITHLQDRIVKLNSVINEPNNKATFNFILPENTIGWSYYMGVGPEGLQVYEEAAKKLNANSDQVISKFPSYNPLAALVLGRDPYLTKLQMGNEIGFWITEGENASLFTSGAQFRYIKKGKAINDYSRMDFRKGTLCFCLANYNSESVNLTVKITTIQANEVLDTKSTQSMRVTPRSEMYLKN
;
A
#
# COMPACT_ATOMS: atom_id res chain seq x y z
N MET A 1 -75.03 49.54 -62.99
CA MET A 1 -74.43 50.07 -61.76
C MET A 1 -73.78 48.90 -60.98
N ILE A 2 -73.02 47.98 -61.60
CA ILE A 2 -72.41 46.80 -60.97
C ILE A 2 -70.92 46.61 -61.36
N LYS A 3 -70.26 47.55 -62.00
CA LYS A 3 -68.83 47.39 -62.42
C LYS A 3 -67.81 48.17 -61.60
N LYS A 4 -68.15 48.84 -60.53
CA LYS A 4 -67.19 49.63 -59.71
C LYS A 4 -66.92 49.01 -58.33
N PHE A 5 -67.52 47.90 -57.93
CA PHE A 5 -67.34 47.28 -56.61
C PHE A 5 -66.28 46.16 -56.59
N PHE A 6 -65.86 45.66 -57.76
CA PHE A 6 -64.88 44.56 -57.83
C PHE A 6 -63.39 44.97 -57.84
N LEU A 7 -63.07 46.27 -58.01
CA LEU A 7 -61.72 46.73 -58.12
C LEU A 7 -61.16 47.18 -56.77
N SER A 8 -61.98 47.33 -55.73
CA SER A 8 -61.55 47.80 -54.40
C SER A 8 -61.15 46.70 -53.43
N VAL A 9 -61.45 45.41 -53.68
CA VAL A 9 -61.15 44.29 -52.88
C VAL A 9 -59.79 43.62 -53.23
N LEU A 10 -59.31 43.87 -54.46
CA LEU A 10 -58.05 43.26 -54.95
C LEU A 10 -56.77 44.02 -54.52
N THR A 11 -56.88 45.24 -54.00
CA THR A 11 -55.74 46.06 -53.58
C THR A 11 -55.47 46.02 -52.09
N ALA A 12 -56.29 45.39 -51.24
CA ALA A 12 -56.06 45.22 -49.80
C ALA A 12 -55.31 43.93 -49.42
N GLY A 13 -55.07 42.99 -50.37
CA GLY A 13 -54.46 41.69 -50.14
C GLY A 13 -52.97 41.60 -50.34
N LEU A 14 -52.27 42.73 -50.74
CA LEU A 14 -50.84 42.62 -51.15
C LEU A 14 -49.82 43.35 -50.24
N LEU A 15 -50.15 43.62 -49.00
CA LEU A 15 -49.16 44.29 -48.03
C LEU A 15 -48.92 43.49 -46.78
N PHE A 16 -49.04 42.14 -46.83
CA PHE A 16 -48.32 41.33 -45.87
C PHE A 16 -46.91 41.09 -46.35
N THR A 17 -46.07 42.11 -46.26
CA THR A 17 -44.61 41.93 -46.28
C THR A 17 -44.25 41.17 -45.02
N PHE A 18 -44.05 39.85 -45.17
CA PHE A 18 -43.33 39.05 -44.14
C PHE A 18 -41.95 39.72 -44.02
N GLN A 19 -41.77 40.53 -43.02
CA GLN A 19 -40.43 40.89 -42.56
C GLN A 19 -39.82 39.59 -42.04
N LEU A 20 -39.11 38.88 -42.91
CA LEU A 20 -38.13 37.90 -42.52
C LEU A 20 -37.02 38.65 -41.76
N TYR A 21 -37.20 38.83 -40.45
CA TYR A 21 -36.10 39.19 -39.61
C TYR A 21 -35.07 38.07 -39.66
N GLY A 22 -34.14 38.17 -40.59
CA GLY A 22 -32.93 37.30 -40.56
C GLY A 22 -32.22 37.56 -39.24
N GLN A 23 -32.22 36.55 -38.38
CA GLN A 23 -31.49 36.64 -37.13
C GLN A 23 -30.00 36.90 -37.45
N THR A 24 -29.43 37.92 -36.83
CA THR A 24 -28.00 38.24 -37.03
C THR A 24 -27.09 37.25 -36.28
N PRO A 25 -26.02 36.82 -36.90
CA PRO A 25 -25.02 35.98 -36.20
C PRO A 25 -24.50 36.65 -34.93
N VAL A 26 -24.40 35.90 -33.86
CA VAL A 26 -23.82 36.29 -32.57
C VAL A 26 -22.43 35.66 -32.46
N ASP A 27 -21.42 36.48 -32.18
CA ASP A 27 -20.05 36.02 -32.01
C ASP A 27 -19.94 35.21 -30.70
N VAL A 28 -19.42 34.03 -30.80
CA VAL A 28 -19.08 33.17 -29.63
C VAL A 28 -17.62 33.39 -29.24
N VAL A 29 -16.73 33.32 -30.22
CA VAL A 29 -15.31 33.59 -30.08
C VAL A 29 -14.66 33.92 -31.40
N GLU A 30 -13.69 34.84 -31.36
CA GLU A 30 -12.73 35.06 -32.42
C GLU A 30 -11.36 35.12 -31.80
N SER A 31 -10.45 34.24 -32.21
CA SER A 31 -9.14 34.11 -31.57
C SER A 31 -8.06 33.63 -32.52
N THR A 32 -6.82 33.90 -32.11
CA THR A 32 -5.61 33.34 -32.74
C THR A 32 -4.98 32.34 -31.74
N LEU A 33 -4.71 31.13 -32.20
CA LEU A 33 -4.09 30.08 -31.39
C LEU A 33 -2.81 29.58 -32.03
N LYS A 34 -1.88 29.10 -31.20
CA LYS A 34 -0.67 28.42 -31.63
C LYS A 34 -0.82 26.92 -31.30
N VAL A 35 -0.95 26.08 -32.33
CA VAL A 35 -0.89 24.62 -32.15
C VAL A 35 0.58 24.22 -32.20
N ALA A 36 1.09 23.71 -31.07
CA ALA A 36 2.49 23.36 -30.93
C ALA A 36 2.90 22.18 -31.84
N VAL A 37 4.19 21.90 -31.90
CA VAL A 37 4.76 20.76 -32.66
C VAL A 37 4.18 19.46 -32.15
N MET A 38 3.66 18.61 -33.05
CA MET A 38 3.09 17.29 -32.74
C MET A 38 2.10 17.30 -31.56
N SER A 39 1.25 18.32 -31.50
CA SER A 39 0.32 18.59 -30.38
C SER A 39 -1.10 18.87 -30.89
N GLU A 40 -2.02 18.99 -29.95
CA GLU A 40 -3.38 19.43 -30.21
C GLU A 40 -3.79 20.55 -29.27
N GLU A 41 -4.74 21.38 -29.73
CA GLU A 41 -5.42 22.40 -28.94
C GLU A 41 -6.90 22.13 -28.93
N ILE A 42 -7.55 22.25 -27.78
CA ILE A 42 -8.94 21.89 -27.58
C ILE A 42 -9.67 23.02 -26.87
N PHE A 43 -10.85 23.37 -27.42
CA PHE A 43 -11.77 24.35 -26.84
C PHE A 43 -13.16 23.74 -26.70
N TYR A 44 -13.91 24.21 -25.72
CA TYR A 44 -15.28 23.74 -25.46
C TYR A 44 -16.22 24.94 -25.40
N TYR A 45 -17.33 24.83 -26.15
CA TYR A 45 -18.41 25.82 -26.12
C TYR A 45 -19.76 25.10 -26.09
N GLY A 46 -20.73 25.72 -25.41
CA GLY A 46 -22.12 25.27 -25.40
C GLY A 46 -22.92 25.88 -26.51
N PHE A 47 -23.89 25.10 -27.07
CA PHE A 47 -24.85 25.61 -28.06
C PHE A 47 -26.25 25.12 -27.72
N ALA A 48 -27.26 25.96 -27.99
CA ALA A 48 -28.64 25.64 -27.79
C ALA A 48 -29.19 24.82 -28.97
N GLN A 49 -30.17 23.97 -28.71
CA GLN A 49 -30.89 23.24 -29.73
C GLN A 49 -31.55 24.23 -30.73
N GLY A 50 -31.48 23.88 -32.01
CA GLY A 50 -32.02 24.66 -33.11
C GLY A 50 -31.08 25.76 -33.65
N ASP A 51 -30.11 26.23 -32.86
CA ASP A 51 -29.14 27.21 -33.32
C ASP A 51 -28.37 26.70 -34.55
N LYS A 52 -27.93 27.62 -35.41
CA LYS A 52 -26.98 27.31 -36.47
C LYS A 52 -25.59 27.77 -36.02
N LEU A 53 -24.64 26.86 -35.98
CA LEU A 53 -23.23 27.15 -35.70
C LEU A 53 -22.54 27.49 -37.01
N ILE A 54 -21.79 28.62 -37.06
CA ILE A 54 -20.95 29.04 -38.18
C ILE A 54 -19.50 28.95 -37.70
N PHE A 55 -18.70 28.22 -38.44
CA PHE A 55 -17.27 28.04 -38.13
C PHE A 55 -16.40 28.49 -39.30
N ASN A 56 -15.40 29.31 -38.96
CA ASN A 56 -14.37 29.77 -39.86
C ASN A 56 -12.99 29.47 -39.25
N PHE A 57 -12.06 29.08 -40.11
CA PHE A 57 -10.70 28.74 -39.72
C PHE A 57 -9.72 29.08 -40.81
N GLU A 58 -8.50 29.55 -40.44
CA GLU A 58 -7.40 29.85 -41.37
C GLU A 58 -6.05 29.67 -40.67
N GLU A 59 -5.15 28.89 -41.26
CA GLU A 59 -3.74 28.89 -40.85
C GLU A 59 -3.05 30.05 -41.52
N VAL A 60 -2.40 30.92 -40.70
CA VAL A 60 -1.90 32.24 -41.09
C VAL A 60 -0.86 32.21 -42.21
N ASN A 61 -0.05 31.14 -42.27
CA ASN A 61 1.02 30.96 -43.27
C ASN A 61 0.60 30.04 -44.42
N GLY A 62 -0.69 29.66 -44.51
CA GLY A 62 -1.20 28.78 -45.54
C GLY A 62 -0.74 27.31 -45.41
N LYS A 63 -0.23 26.92 -44.24
CA LYS A 63 0.21 25.54 -43.97
C LYS A 63 -0.97 24.69 -43.47
N GLU A 64 -0.91 23.41 -43.75
CA GLU A 64 -1.97 22.50 -43.33
C GLU A 64 -1.87 22.10 -41.85
N LEU A 65 -3.01 22.05 -41.16
CA LEU A 65 -3.20 21.22 -39.95
C LEU A 65 -3.44 19.76 -40.37
N LYS A 66 -3.03 18.82 -39.53
CA LYS A 66 -3.32 17.40 -39.75
C LYS A 66 -4.80 17.15 -39.75
N GLU A 67 -5.51 17.68 -38.75
CA GLU A 67 -6.92 17.42 -38.52
C GLU A 67 -7.55 18.58 -37.74
N LEU A 68 -8.77 18.91 -38.13
CA LEU A 68 -9.68 19.77 -37.40
C LEU A 68 -10.99 19.01 -37.20
N GLU A 69 -11.43 18.88 -35.95
CA GLU A 69 -12.65 18.13 -35.63
C GLU A 69 -13.54 18.92 -34.68
N ILE A 70 -14.88 18.85 -34.95
CA ILE A 70 -15.92 19.39 -34.07
C ILE A 70 -16.81 18.23 -33.63
N VAL A 71 -16.81 17.98 -32.29
CA VAL A 71 -17.51 16.84 -31.68
C VAL A 71 -18.58 17.37 -30.73
N GLU A 72 -19.80 16.90 -30.90
CA GLU A 72 -20.84 17.02 -29.88
C GLU A 72 -20.56 16.00 -28.79
N MET A 73 -20.35 16.47 -27.59
CA MET A 73 -20.01 15.61 -26.46
C MET A 73 -21.16 14.61 -26.15
N PRO A 74 -20.83 13.36 -25.72
CA PRO A 74 -19.48 12.90 -25.40
C PRO A 74 -18.62 12.47 -26.61
N SER A 75 -19.20 12.05 -27.76
CA SER A 75 -18.40 11.41 -28.82
C SER A 75 -19.00 11.51 -30.24
N SER A 76 -20.01 12.34 -30.49
CA SER A 76 -20.65 12.47 -31.81
C SER A 76 -19.90 13.49 -32.67
N SER A 77 -19.06 13.02 -33.60
CA SER A 77 -18.38 13.90 -34.56
C SER A 77 -19.40 14.54 -35.54
N LYS A 78 -19.40 15.84 -35.58
CA LYS A 78 -20.28 16.63 -36.46
C LYS A 78 -19.58 17.18 -37.69
N PHE A 79 -18.29 17.38 -37.57
CA PHE A 79 -17.46 17.84 -38.66
C PHE A 79 -16.02 17.40 -38.42
N MET A 80 -15.38 16.94 -39.49
CA MET A 80 -13.97 16.61 -39.51
C MET A 80 -13.37 16.96 -40.85
N ASP A 81 -12.19 17.56 -40.84
CA ASP A 81 -11.41 17.88 -42.03
C ASP A 81 -9.94 17.56 -41.82
N TYR A 82 -9.32 17.00 -42.82
CA TYR A 82 -7.93 16.57 -42.81
C TYR A 82 -7.08 17.40 -43.74
N LYS A 83 -5.85 17.70 -43.34
CA LYS A 83 -4.88 18.48 -44.12
C LYS A 83 -5.44 19.82 -44.56
N THR A 84 -6.15 20.48 -43.64
CA THR A 84 -6.83 21.73 -43.90
C THR A 84 -6.01 22.92 -43.51
N ASN A 85 -6.04 23.95 -44.34
CA ASN A 85 -5.43 25.27 -44.02
C ASN A 85 -6.48 26.39 -43.95
N LYS A 86 -7.72 26.15 -44.47
CA LYS A 86 -8.80 27.10 -44.46
C LYS A 86 -10.14 26.47 -44.49
N ILE A 87 -11.09 26.97 -43.71
CA ILE A 87 -12.52 26.61 -43.70
C ILE A 87 -13.30 27.94 -43.65
N GLU A 88 -14.20 28.12 -44.61
CA GLU A 88 -15.03 29.31 -44.69
C GLU A 88 -16.51 28.97 -44.51
N ASN A 89 -17.17 29.67 -43.60
CA ASN A 89 -18.62 29.63 -43.40
C ASN A 89 -19.20 28.22 -43.32
N LYS A 90 -18.51 27.32 -42.59
CA LYS A 90 -19.06 25.98 -42.35
C LYS A 90 -20.22 26.09 -41.38
N ILE A 91 -21.39 25.72 -41.86
CA ILE A 91 -22.64 25.84 -41.11
C ILE A 91 -23.19 24.45 -40.82
N PHE A 92 -23.67 24.23 -39.60
CA PHE A 92 -24.49 23.08 -39.24
C PHE A 92 -25.46 23.43 -38.11
N THR A 93 -26.63 22.73 -38.12
CA THR A 93 -27.68 22.95 -37.13
C THR A 93 -27.43 22.13 -35.89
N ILE A 94 -27.61 22.72 -34.73
CA ILE A 94 -27.48 22.09 -33.41
C ILE A 94 -28.74 21.25 -33.14
N SER A 95 -28.58 19.93 -33.05
CA SER A 95 -29.71 19.00 -32.90
C SER A 95 -30.27 18.92 -31.48
N ARG A 96 -29.43 19.23 -30.49
CA ARG A 96 -29.77 19.29 -29.05
C ARG A 96 -28.86 20.26 -28.33
N THR A 97 -29.31 20.81 -27.23
CA THR A 97 -28.45 21.61 -26.36
C THR A 97 -27.32 20.74 -25.80
N ALA A 98 -26.05 21.07 -26.12
CA ALA A 98 -24.91 20.25 -25.78
C ALA A 98 -23.60 21.07 -25.76
N ILE A 99 -22.55 20.48 -25.20
CA ILE A 99 -21.20 20.96 -25.29
C ILE A 99 -20.56 20.43 -26.56
N TYR A 100 -19.89 21.30 -27.28
CA TYR A 100 -19.11 20.98 -28.47
C TYR A 100 -17.63 21.18 -28.21
N LYS A 101 -16.85 20.15 -28.55
CA LYS A 101 -15.39 20.16 -28.52
C LYS A 101 -14.84 20.51 -29.90
N PHE A 102 -13.99 21.52 -29.95
CA PHE A 102 -13.24 21.93 -31.15
C PHE A 102 -11.78 21.49 -30.94
N ARG A 103 -11.31 20.59 -31.78
CA ARG A 103 -9.96 20.00 -31.69
C ARG A 103 -9.16 20.36 -32.93
N PHE A 104 -7.96 20.92 -32.71
CA PHE A 104 -7.01 21.35 -33.74
C PHE A 104 -5.73 20.53 -33.57
N THR A 105 -5.43 19.62 -34.47
CA THR A 105 -4.30 18.69 -34.36
C THR A 105 -3.20 19.04 -35.35
N ASN A 106 -1.98 19.25 -34.85
CA ASN A 106 -0.77 19.48 -35.64
C ASN A 106 0.18 18.25 -35.52
N SER A 107 0.50 17.61 -36.66
CA SER A 107 1.50 16.54 -36.71
C SER A 107 2.83 16.96 -37.33
N ALA A 108 2.99 18.26 -37.66
CA ALA A 108 4.22 18.76 -38.25
C ALA A 108 5.31 19.02 -37.20
N ILE A 109 6.56 19.06 -37.67
CA ILE A 109 7.73 19.41 -36.86
C ILE A 109 7.86 20.92 -36.58
N ALA A 110 6.89 21.73 -37.06
CA ALA A 110 6.82 23.15 -36.81
C ALA A 110 5.41 23.51 -36.26
N ALA A 111 5.34 24.46 -35.37
CA ALA A 111 4.08 24.98 -34.85
C ALA A 111 3.24 25.62 -35.95
N ARG A 112 1.92 25.63 -35.77
CA ARG A 112 0.94 26.31 -36.64
C ARG A 112 0.30 27.49 -35.91
N ILE A 113 0.16 28.60 -36.61
CA ILE A 113 -0.57 29.77 -36.10
C ILE A 113 -1.89 29.83 -36.83
N CYS A 114 -2.96 29.72 -36.12
CA CYS A 114 -4.29 29.58 -36.66
C CYS A 114 -5.21 30.68 -36.14
N LYS A 115 -6.02 31.24 -37.02
CA LYS A 115 -7.15 32.07 -36.65
C LYS A 115 -8.43 31.26 -36.78
N PHE A 116 -9.33 31.40 -35.83
CA PHE A 116 -10.63 30.82 -35.93
C PHE A 116 -11.70 31.74 -35.38
N LYS A 117 -12.90 31.61 -35.95
CA LYS A 117 -14.09 32.34 -35.53
C LYS A 117 -15.26 31.37 -35.43
N ILE A 118 -15.94 31.42 -34.30
CA ILE A 118 -17.15 30.67 -34.05
C ILE A 118 -18.26 31.69 -33.82
N GLN A 119 -19.36 31.51 -34.59
CA GLN A 119 -20.57 32.32 -34.45
C GLN A 119 -21.75 31.40 -34.33
N ARG A 120 -22.85 31.89 -33.82
CA ARG A 120 -24.13 31.18 -33.83
C ARG A 120 -25.23 32.10 -34.36
N ILE A 121 -26.18 31.51 -35.03
CA ILE A 121 -27.45 32.16 -35.33
C ILE A 121 -28.48 31.51 -34.38
N PRO A 122 -29.03 32.26 -33.41
CA PRO A 122 -30.05 31.74 -32.51
C PRO A 122 -31.25 31.22 -33.28
N GLU A 123 -31.88 30.12 -32.80
CA GLU A 123 -33.12 29.60 -33.37
C GLU A 123 -34.29 30.55 -33.16
N SER A 124 -34.34 31.21 -32.00
CA SER A 124 -35.42 32.10 -31.61
C SER A 124 -34.90 33.16 -30.62
N THR A 125 -35.79 34.08 -30.25
CA THR A 125 -35.51 35.07 -29.19
C THR A 125 -35.23 34.40 -27.85
N ALA A 126 -35.75 33.21 -27.58
CA ALA A 126 -35.49 32.46 -26.36
C ALA A 126 -34.03 31.99 -26.24
N THR A 127 -33.38 31.69 -27.38
CA THR A 127 -31.96 31.27 -27.40
C THR A 127 -31.00 32.43 -27.65
N GLN A 128 -31.51 33.65 -27.86
CA GLN A 128 -30.66 34.79 -28.20
C GLN A 128 -29.54 35.06 -27.16
N ASN A 129 -29.86 34.96 -25.88
CA ASN A 129 -28.93 35.20 -24.76
C ASN A 129 -28.36 33.91 -24.17
N PHE A 130 -28.36 32.81 -24.94
CA PHE A 130 -27.81 31.53 -24.47
C PHE A 130 -26.33 31.69 -24.10
N ASN A 131 -25.96 31.22 -22.88
CA ASN A 131 -24.59 31.24 -22.39
C ASN A 131 -23.79 30.10 -23.01
N THR A 132 -22.83 30.41 -23.86
CA THR A 132 -21.95 29.43 -24.51
C THR A 132 -20.77 28.97 -23.66
N THR A 133 -20.57 29.52 -22.46
CA THR A 133 -19.46 29.17 -21.58
C THR A 133 -19.69 27.77 -20.99
N VAL A 134 -18.64 26.96 -21.05
CA VAL A 134 -18.61 25.63 -20.42
C VAL A 134 -17.93 25.76 -19.05
N TYR A 135 -18.59 25.27 -18.05
CA TYR A 135 -18.11 25.20 -16.67
C TYR A 135 -17.68 23.78 -16.32
N THR A 136 -16.78 23.66 -15.36
CA THR A 136 -16.38 22.37 -14.81
C THR A 136 -16.61 22.33 -13.31
N HIS A 137 -17.02 21.19 -12.80
CA HIS A 137 -17.05 20.88 -11.38
C HIS A 137 -16.46 19.50 -11.13
N ILE A 138 -16.04 19.26 -9.89
CA ILE A 138 -15.50 17.96 -9.47
C ILE A 138 -16.66 17.14 -8.89
N VAL A 139 -16.87 15.96 -9.45
CA VAL A 139 -17.77 14.91 -8.92
C VAL A 139 -16.90 13.82 -8.30
N TYR A 140 -17.42 13.18 -7.26
CA TYR A 140 -16.72 12.11 -6.56
C TYR A 140 -17.46 10.79 -6.80
N ASP A 141 -16.80 9.90 -7.54
CA ASP A 141 -17.30 8.54 -7.73
C ASP A 141 -16.83 7.66 -6.58
N THR A 142 -17.75 7.03 -5.89
CA THR A 142 -17.46 6.16 -4.76
C THR A 142 -17.63 4.70 -5.17
N THR A 143 -16.57 3.92 -5.01
CA THR A 143 -16.58 2.48 -5.25
C THR A 143 -16.28 1.74 -3.95
N TYR A 144 -16.98 0.64 -3.71
CA TYR A 144 -16.77 -0.25 -2.58
C TYR A 144 -16.15 -1.54 -3.07
N SER A 145 -15.13 -2.00 -2.37
CA SER A 145 -14.50 -3.30 -2.60
C SER A 145 -14.39 -4.06 -1.28
N THR A 146 -14.58 -5.37 -1.34
CA THR A 146 -14.34 -6.24 -0.20
C THR A 146 -12.85 -6.55 -0.13
N VAL A 147 -12.24 -6.27 1.02
CA VAL A 147 -10.84 -6.57 1.31
C VAL A 147 -10.81 -7.55 2.48
N MET A 148 -9.95 -8.57 2.39
CA MET A 148 -9.66 -9.46 3.51
C MET A 148 -8.49 -8.85 4.30
N GLU A 149 -8.71 -8.64 5.59
CA GLU A 149 -7.70 -8.11 6.50
C GLU A 149 -7.39 -9.15 7.58
N ASP A 150 -6.11 -9.37 7.82
CA ASP A 150 -5.66 -10.22 8.91
C ASP A 150 -5.82 -9.45 10.22
N ILE A 151 -6.62 -10.00 11.12
CA ILE A 151 -6.83 -9.45 12.46
C ILE A 151 -6.20 -10.38 13.50
N LEU A 152 -5.49 -9.81 14.45
CA LEU A 152 -4.97 -10.56 15.59
C LEU A 152 -6.15 -10.99 16.49
N VAL A 153 -6.37 -12.30 16.58
CA VAL A 153 -7.45 -12.87 17.40
C VAL A 153 -6.94 -13.30 18.77
N ASN A 154 -5.74 -13.85 18.80
CA ASN A 154 -5.14 -14.38 20.02
C ASN A 154 -3.60 -14.39 19.90
N THR A 155 -2.94 -14.59 21.04
CA THR A 155 -1.52 -14.88 21.11
C THR A 155 -1.32 -16.17 21.89
N ASP A 156 -0.86 -17.20 21.21
CA ASP A 156 -0.58 -18.49 21.82
C ASP A 156 0.83 -18.53 22.40
N THR A 157 0.91 -19.02 23.64
CA THR A 157 2.19 -19.23 24.31
C THR A 157 2.66 -20.68 24.10
N VAL A 158 3.82 -20.83 23.46
CA VAL A 158 4.42 -22.14 23.21
C VAL A 158 5.71 -22.29 24.02
N ILE A 159 5.79 -23.40 24.77
CA ILE A 159 7.00 -23.76 25.53
C ILE A 159 7.77 -24.80 24.72
N THR A 160 9.02 -24.50 24.41
CA THR A 160 9.88 -25.39 23.61
C THR A 160 11.15 -25.76 24.40
N HIS A 161 11.38 -27.09 24.55
CA HIS A 161 12.66 -27.59 25.02
C HIS A 161 13.68 -27.52 23.89
N LEU A 162 14.59 -26.57 23.99
CA LEU A 162 15.57 -26.34 22.94
C LEU A 162 16.77 -27.27 23.03
N GLN A 163 17.23 -27.53 24.23
CA GLN A 163 18.36 -28.43 24.51
C GLN A 163 18.08 -29.28 25.76
N ASP A 164 18.47 -30.54 25.68
CA ASP A 164 18.52 -31.49 26.81
C ASP A 164 19.69 -32.44 26.50
N ARG A 165 20.84 -32.19 27.08
CA ARG A 165 22.03 -32.98 26.78
C ARG A 165 22.94 -33.15 27.98
N ILE A 166 23.72 -34.23 27.94
CA ILE A 166 24.80 -34.52 28.87
C ILE A 166 26.11 -34.22 28.12
N VAL A 167 26.93 -33.36 28.71
CA VAL A 167 28.27 -33.00 28.22
C VAL A 167 29.33 -33.59 29.15
N LYS A 168 30.24 -34.39 28.60
CA LYS A 168 31.40 -34.90 29.33
C LYS A 168 32.56 -33.89 29.23
N LEU A 169 33.10 -33.48 30.37
CA LEU A 169 34.28 -32.64 30.45
C LEU A 169 35.39 -33.44 31.11
N ASN A 170 36.51 -33.61 30.44
CA ASN A 170 37.68 -34.30 31.00
C ASN A 170 38.32 -33.48 32.12
N SER A 171 39.18 -34.09 32.89
CA SER A 171 39.92 -33.41 33.94
C SER A 171 40.88 -32.33 33.38
N VAL A 172 41.26 -31.39 34.22
CA VAL A 172 42.25 -30.33 33.85
C VAL A 172 43.59 -30.90 33.40
N ILE A 173 43.95 -32.10 33.83
CA ILE A 173 45.19 -32.78 33.45
C ILE A 173 45.20 -33.14 31.96
N ASN A 174 44.02 -33.25 31.32
CA ASN A 174 43.85 -33.60 29.93
C ASN A 174 43.50 -32.37 29.04
N GLU A 175 44.15 -31.25 29.27
CA GLU A 175 44.01 -30.11 28.38
C GLU A 175 44.47 -30.42 26.95
N PRO A 176 43.79 -29.88 25.92
CA PRO A 176 42.63 -28.97 25.92
C PRO A 176 41.26 -29.63 26.07
N ASN A 177 41.16 -30.92 26.27
CA ASN A 177 39.90 -31.71 26.29
C ASN A 177 39.06 -31.48 27.55
N ASN A 178 39.55 -30.63 28.48
CA ASN A 178 38.74 -30.17 29.64
C ASN A 178 37.73 -29.09 29.29
N LYS A 179 37.64 -28.65 28.02
CA LYS A 179 36.71 -27.65 27.53
C LYS A 179 35.67 -28.28 26.57
N ALA A 180 34.50 -27.72 26.56
CA ALA A 180 33.46 -28.06 25.55
C ALA A 180 32.63 -26.83 25.17
N THR A 181 32.18 -26.80 23.98
CA THR A 181 31.27 -25.78 23.46
C THR A 181 30.11 -26.40 22.69
N PHE A 182 28.97 -25.76 22.74
CA PHE A 182 27.87 -26.10 21.84
C PHE A 182 27.04 -24.87 21.48
N ASN A 183 26.63 -24.80 20.23
CA ASN A 183 25.80 -23.73 19.71
C ASN A 183 24.33 -24.08 19.79
N PHE A 184 23.49 -23.05 19.96
CA PHE A 184 22.04 -23.11 19.84
C PHE A 184 21.49 -21.82 19.27
N ILE A 185 20.31 -21.88 18.68
CA ILE A 185 19.61 -20.72 18.11
C ILE A 185 18.25 -20.64 18.78
N LEU A 186 17.90 -19.45 19.26
CA LEU A 186 16.58 -19.21 19.81
C LEU A 186 15.57 -19.06 18.66
N PRO A 187 14.40 -19.70 18.72
CA PRO A 187 13.35 -19.49 17.73
C PRO A 187 12.95 -18.02 17.63
N GLU A 188 12.48 -17.62 16.46
CA GLU A 188 11.81 -16.33 16.31
C GLU A 188 10.56 -16.29 17.20
N ASN A 189 10.13 -15.10 17.60
CA ASN A 189 9.03 -14.88 18.56
C ASN A 189 9.31 -15.39 19.99
N THR A 190 10.57 -15.71 20.34
CA THR A 190 10.94 -16.02 21.71
C THR A 190 10.81 -14.77 22.58
N ILE A 191 9.94 -14.80 23.59
CA ILE A 191 9.75 -13.72 24.56
C ILE A 191 10.72 -13.81 25.75
N GLY A 192 11.30 -14.99 25.96
CA GLY A 192 12.30 -15.24 26.98
C GLY A 192 12.75 -16.70 26.95
N TRP A 193 13.92 -16.94 27.54
CA TRP A 193 14.47 -18.28 27.66
C TRP A 193 15.17 -18.43 28.99
N SER A 194 15.41 -19.68 29.37
CA SER A 194 16.13 -20.01 30.59
C SER A 194 16.98 -21.25 30.36
N TYR A 195 17.99 -21.38 31.16
CA TYR A 195 18.83 -22.56 31.17
C TYR A 195 18.97 -23.12 32.58
N TYR A 196 19.29 -24.40 32.63
CA TYR A 196 19.82 -25.11 33.79
C TYR A 196 21.08 -25.83 33.38
N MET A 197 22.09 -25.80 34.26
CA MET A 197 23.26 -26.66 34.21
C MET A 197 23.47 -27.30 35.58
N GLY A 198 23.89 -28.55 35.60
CA GLY A 198 24.17 -29.26 36.85
C GLY A 198 25.20 -30.36 36.66
N VAL A 199 26.21 -30.37 37.50
CA VAL A 199 27.31 -31.32 37.46
C VAL A 199 26.94 -32.59 38.22
N GLY A 200 27.26 -33.72 37.65
CA GLY A 200 27.07 -35.04 38.24
C GLY A 200 25.61 -35.47 38.40
N PRO A 201 25.42 -36.63 39.04
CA PRO A 201 24.09 -37.14 39.38
C PRO A 201 23.31 -36.19 40.29
N GLU A 202 23.98 -35.53 41.23
CA GLU A 202 23.38 -34.59 42.18
C GLU A 202 22.81 -33.37 41.46
N GLY A 203 23.53 -32.88 40.44
CA GLY A 203 23.04 -31.79 39.57
C GLY A 203 21.80 -32.19 38.81
N LEU A 204 21.74 -33.39 38.26
CA LEU A 204 20.54 -33.92 37.58
C LEU A 204 19.34 -34.06 38.53
N GLN A 205 19.62 -34.61 39.74
CA GLN A 205 18.61 -34.82 40.76
C GLN A 205 17.89 -33.55 41.18
N VAL A 206 18.61 -32.44 41.35
CA VAL A 206 18.04 -31.10 41.68
C VAL A 206 16.98 -30.71 40.67
N TYR A 207 17.26 -30.91 39.38
CA TYR A 207 16.28 -30.60 38.32
C TYR A 207 15.05 -31.51 38.36
N GLU A 208 15.26 -32.80 38.53
CA GLU A 208 14.18 -33.79 38.58
C GLU A 208 13.26 -33.58 39.79
N GLU A 209 13.83 -33.27 40.95
CA GLU A 209 13.08 -32.93 42.16
C GLU A 209 12.27 -31.64 42.00
N ALA A 210 12.86 -30.64 41.37
CA ALA A 210 12.15 -29.40 41.05
C ALA A 210 10.98 -29.65 40.11
N ALA A 211 11.17 -30.49 39.08
CA ALA A 211 10.13 -30.88 38.17
C ALA A 211 8.99 -31.66 38.87
N LYS A 212 9.31 -32.58 39.78
CA LYS A 212 8.31 -33.31 40.59
C LYS A 212 7.51 -32.35 41.48
N LYS A 213 8.19 -31.43 42.19
CA LYS A 213 7.51 -30.43 43.02
C LYS A 213 6.60 -29.50 42.21
N LEU A 214 7.07 -29.07 41.05
CA LEU A 214 6.29 -28.25 40.15
C LEU A 214 5.01 -28.96 39.71
N ASN A 215 5.12 -30.24 39.31
CA ASN A 215 3.99 -31.04 38.88
C ASN A 215 2.98 -31.29 40.02
N ALA A 216 3.45 -31.49 41.28
CA ALA A 216 2.60 -31.68 42.44
C ALA A 216 1.81 -30.42 42.85
N ASN A 217 2.33 -29.22 42.56
CA ASN A 217 1.78 -27.95 43.04
C ASN A 217 1.04 -27.16 41.98
N SER A 218 0.89 -27.65 40.75
CA SER A 218 0.39 -26.86 39.62
C SER A 218 -0.95 -27.36 39.07
N ASP A 219 -2.03 -27.08 39.77
CA ASP A 219 -3.36 -27.60 39.43
C ASP A 219 -4.00 -27.04 38.14
N GLN A 220 -3.62 -25.88 37.66
CA GLN A 220 -4.27 -25.26 36.50
C GLN A 220 -3.33 -24.86 35.34
N VAL A 221 -2.05 -24.71 35.57
CA VAL A 221 -1.11 -24.22 34.56
C VAL A 221 -0.61 -25.38 33.67
N ILE A 222 -0.43 -26.56 34.24
CA ILE A 222 0.07 -27.75 33.51
C ILE A 222 -0.93 -28.23 32.46
N SER A 223 -2.23 -28.17 32.76
CA SER A 223 -3.26 -28.61 31.79
C SER A 223 -3.28 -27.76 30.53
N LYS A 224 -2.83 -26.51 30.61
CA LYS A 224 -2.74 -25.57 29.47
C LYS A 224 -1.42 -25.66 28.72
N PHE A 225 -0.32 -26.09 29.37
CA PHE A 225 1.02 -26.13 28.80
C PHE A 225 1.68 -27.49 29.05
N PRO A 226 1.49 -28.49 28.17
CA PRO A 226 2.01 -29.84 28.33
C PRO A 226 3.53 -29.90 28.55
N SER A 227 4.27 -28.94 28.04
CA SER A 227 5.75 -28.83 28.16
C SER A 227 6.21 -27.98 29.33
N TYR A 228 5.31 -27.67 30.29
CA TYR A 228 5.65 -26.86 31.44
C TYR A 228 6.69 -27.53 32.33
N ASN A 229 7.74 -26.83 32.71
CA ASN A 229 8.89 -27.35 33.45
C ASN A 229 9.50 -26.24 34.32
N PRO A 230 10.47 -26.55 35.20
CA PRO A 230 11.12 -25.56 36.06
C PRO A 230 11.69 -24.36 35.31
N LEU A 231 12.24 -24.57 34.11
CA LEU A 231 12.78 -23.49 33.29
C LEU A 231 11.68 -22.60 32.70
N ALA A 232 10.58 -23.17 32.29
CA ALA A 232 9.41 -22.39 31.84
C ALA A 232 8.82 -21.57 32.98
N ALA A 233 8.74 -22.15 34.20
CA ALA A 233 8.33 -21.42 35.39
C ALA A 233 9.22 -20.20 35.64
N LEU A 234 10.53 -20.38 35.51
CA LEU A 234 11.52 -19.29 35.69
C LEU A 234 11.33 -18.16 34.65
N VAL A 235 11.09 -18.48 33.37
CA VAL A 235 10.81 -17.45 32.34
C VAL A 235 9.54 -16.70 32.67
N LEU A 236 8.51 -17.36 33.16
CA LEU A 236 7.21 -16.78 33.52
C LEU A 236 7.22 -16.06 34.87
N GLY A 237 8.38 -15.95 35.54
CA GLY A 237 8.51 -15.28 36.83
C GLY A 237 7.86 -16.03 37.99
N ARG A 238 7.72 -17.37 37.86
CA ARG A 238 7.21 -18.25 38.91
C ARG A 238 8.34 -18.98 39.61
N ASP A 239 8.07 -19.54 40.78
CA ASP A 239 9.05 -20.37 41.51
C ASP A 239 9.36 -21.63 40.69
N PRO A 240 10.63 -21.81 40.28
CA PRO A 240 11.05 -23.01 39.54
C PRO A 240 11.35 -24.21 40.49
N TYR A 241 11.30 -24.04 41.79
CA TYR A 241 11.72 -24.98 42.82
C TYR A 241 13.17 -25.49 42.67
N LEU A 242 14.01 -24.80 41.90
CA LEU A 242 15.40 -25.13 41.71
C LEU A 242 16.22 -24.60 42.93
N THR A 243 17.15 -25.41 43.42
CA THR A 243 18.04 -25.03 44.55
C THR A 243 19.50 -25.01 44.09
N LYS A 244 20.34 -24.26 44.80
CA LYS A 244 21.78 -24.24 44.57
C LYS A 244 22.48 -25.28 45.42
N LEU A 245 23.31 -26.10 44.79
CA LEU A 245 24.20 -27.02 45.48
C LEU A 245 25.38 -26.29 46.13
N GLN A 246 25.73 -26.69 47.34
CA GLN A 246 26.81 -26.05 48.11
C GLN A 246 28.14 -26.86 48.10
N MET A 247 28.07 -28.15 47.78
CA MET A 247 29.23 -29.06 47.77
C MET A 247 29.22 -29.89 46.50
N GLY A 248 30.39 -30.03 45.86
CA GLY A 248 30.58 -30.81 44.62
C GLY A 248 31.65 -30.18 43.73
N ASN A 249 31.80 -30.76 42.54
CA ASN A 249 32.76 -30.28 41.54
C ASN A 249 32.18 -29.06 40.79
N GLU A 250 32.81 -27.90 40.97
CA GLU A 250 32.42 -26.69 40.23
C GLU A 250 33.07 -26.68 38.85
N ILE A 251 32.33 -26.19 37.85
CA ILE A 251 32.87 -25.91 36.52
C ILE A 251 32.73 -24.43 36.16
N GLY A 252 33.64 -23.94 35.31
CA GLY A 252 33.47 -22.64 34.66
C GLY A 252 32.49 -22.73 33.49
N PHE A 253 31.62 -21.71 33.35
CA PHE A 253 30.73 -21.63 32.23
C PHE A 253 30.62 -20.20 31.70
N TRP A 254 30.39 -20.08 30.40
CA TRP A 254 30.11 -18.83 29.71
C TRP A 254 28.98 -19.03 28.69
N ILE A 255 28.13 -18.04 28.57
CA ILE A 255 27.16 -17.92 27.51
C ILE A 255 27.61 -16.74 26.65
N THR A 256 27.78 -16.96 25.36
CA THR A 256 28.34 -16.00 24.43
C THR A 256 27.66 -16.09 23.07
N GLU A 257 27.97 -15.18 22.14
CA GLU A 257 27.61 -15.30 20.74
C GLU A 257 28.46 -16.39 20.08
N GLY A 258 27.90 -17.10 19.11
CA GLY A 258 28.51 -18.32 18.54
C GLY A 258 29.90 -18.09 17.94
N GLU A 259 30.17 -16.90 17.43
CA GLU A 259 31.49 -16.53 16.87
C GLU A 259 32.63 -16.57 17.90
N ASN A 260 32.30 -16.39 19.17
CA ASN A 260 33.30 -16.40 20.26
C ASN A 260 33.71 -17.82 20.75
N ALA A 261 33.04 -18.87 20.22
CA ALA A 261 33.33 -20.25 20.64
C ALA A 261 34.79 -20.67 20.38
N SER A 262 35.34 -20.29 19.23
CA SER A 262 36.71 -20.55 18.84
C SER A 262 37.72 -19.80 19.71
N LEU A 263 37.41 -18.55 20.09
CA LEU A 263 38.25 -17.76 20.99
C LEU A 263 38.31 -18.37 22.39
N PHE A 264 37.16 -18.86 22.91
CA PHE A 264 37.14 -19.59 24.17
C PHE A 264 38.01 -20.85 24.12
N THR A 265 37.87 -21.65 23.06
CA THR A 265 38.61 -22.90 22.92
C THR A 265 40.13 -22.67 22.84
N SER A 266 40.56 -21.63 22.11
CA SER A 266 41.98 -21.25 22.00
C SER A 266 42.54 -20.55 23.22
N GLY A 267 41.69 -20.20 24.21
CA GLY A 267 42.11 -19.45 25.40
C GLY A 267 42.32 -17.95 25.16
N ALA A 268 41.88 -17.42 24.00
CA ALA A 268 41.94 -16.01 23.70
C ALA A 268 40.85 -15.23 24.45
N GLN A 269 41.03 -13.92 24.58
CA GLN A 269 40.02 -13.05 25.18
C GLN A 269 38.77 -12.95 24.29
N PHE A 270 37.60 -13.09 24.87
CA PHE A 270 36.34 -13.02 24.19
C PHE A 270 35.23 -12.29 24.99
N ARG A 271 34.17 -11.87 24.31
CA ARG A 271 32.99 -11.26 24.95
C ARG A 271 32.03 -12.35 25.40
N TYR A 272 31.35 -12.14 26.52
CA TYR A 272 30.33 -13.05 27.03
C TYR A 272 29.12 -12.28 27.53
N ILE A 273 27.97 -12.94 27.47
CA ILE A 273 26.67 -12.45 27.96
C ILE A 273 26.54 -12.76 29.45
N LYS A 274 26.94 -13.96 29.84
CA LYS A 274 26.97 -14.42 31.23
C LYS A 274 28.17 -15.33 31.46
N LYS A 275 28.75 -15.28 32.66
CA LYS A 275 29.79 -16.21 33.12
C LYS A 275 29.57 -16.58 34.56
N GLY A 276 30.07 -17.73 34.94
CA GLY A 276 30.07 -18.17 36.33
C GLY A 276 31.00 -19.35 36.57
N LYS A 277 31.10 -19.73 37.84
CA LYS A 277 31.69 -20.98 38.30
C LYS A 277 30.75 -21.57 39.34
N ALA A 278 30.24 -22.78 39.09
CA ALA A 278 29.22 -23.38 39.94
C ALA A 278 29.15 -24.90 39.77
N ILE A 279 28.58 -25.59 40.77
CA ILE A 279 28.15 -27.00 40.68
C ILE A 279 26.87 -27.11 39.86
N ASN A 280 25.93 -26.23 40.14
CA ASN A 280 24.76 -26.03 39.30
C ASN A 280 24.41 -24.55 39.19
N ASP A 281 23.88 -24.14 38.03
CA ASP A 281 23.40 -22.78 37.78
C ASP A 281 22.17 -22.79 36.92
N TYR A 282 21.33 -21.79 37.13
CA TYR A 282 20.14 -21.55 36.36
C TYR A 282 19.81 -20.07 36.32
N SER A 283 19.25 -19.61 35.20
CA SER A 283 18.81 -18.22 35.05
C SER A 283 17.83 -18.06 33.93
N ARG A 284 16.94 -17.10 34.12
CA ARG A 284 16.21 -16.48 33.01
C ARG A 284 17.16 -15.56 32.25
N MET A 285 16.99 -15.56 30.92
CA MET A 285 17.76 -14.77 29.99
C MET A 285 16.82 -14.05 29.02
N ASP A 286 17.23 -12.87 28.56
CA ASP A 286 16.50 -12.13 27.54
C ASP A 286 16.79 -12.69 26.13
N PHE A 287 15.83 -12.50 25.23
CA PHE A 287 15.98 -12.90 23.84
C PHE A 287 17.16 -12.18 23.17
N ARG A 288 17.93 -12.93 22.37
CA ARG A 288 18.95 -12.42 21.47
C ARG A 288 18.88 -13.13 20.13
N LYS A 289 18.88 -12.35 19.05
CA LYS A 289 18.91 -12.90 17.70
C LYS A 289 20.30 -13.43 17.36
N GLY A 290 20.33 -14.54 16.62
CA GLY A 290 21.56 -15.17 16.15
C GLY A 290 21.92 -16.43 16.90
N THR A 291 23.11 -16.95 16.62
CA THR A 291 23.64 -18.16 17.24
C THR A 291 24.26 -17.81 18.59
N LEU A 292 23.82 -18.50 19.63
CA LEU A 292 24.39 -18.46 20.95
C LEU A 292 25.29 -19.69 21.21
N CYS A 293 26.25 -19.55 22.09
CA CYS A 293 27.13 -20.65 22.44
C CYS A 293 27.23 -20.80 23.96
N PHE A 294 27.11 -22.01 24.44
CA PHE A 294 27.47 -22.42 25.78
C PHE A 294 28.92 -22.91 25.76
N CYS A 295 29.78 -22.27 26.54
CA CYS A 295 31.21 -22.63 26.71
C CYS A 295 31.42 -23.14 28.12
N LEU A 296 32.08 -24.26 28.27
CA LEU A 296 32.22 -25.01 29.53
C LEU A 296 33.67 -25.40 29.72
N ALA A 297 34.17 -25.26 30.95
CA ALA A 297 35.52 -25.69 31.30
C ALA A 297 35.57 -26.39 32.68
N ASN A 298 36.21 -27.54 32.75
CA ASN A 298 36.44 -28.28 33.96
C ASN A 298 37.83 -28.00 34.49
N TYR A 299 37.92 -27.48 35.69
CA TYR A 299 39.17 -27.20 36.38
C TYR A 299 39.48 -28.21 37.49
N ASN A 300 38.69 -29.29 37.60
CA ASN A 300 38.89 -30.33 38.60
C ASN A 300 39.89 -31.38 38.10
N SER A 301 40.50 -32.09 39.02
CA SER A 301 41.37 -33.24 38.72
C SER A 301 40.66 -34.45 38.16
N GLU A 302 39.34 -34.48 38.24
CA GLU A 302 38.50 -35.57 37.77
C GLU A 302 37.63 -35.14 36.58
N SER A 303 37.30 -36.09 35.72
CA SER A 303 36.32 -35.86 34.65
C SER A 303 34.92 -35.77 35.23
N VAL A 304 34.08 -34.89 34.68
CA VAL A 304 32.70 -34.68 35.13
C VAL A 304 31.72 -34.79 33.97
N ASN A 305 30.52 -35.26 34.25
CA ASN A 305 29.38 -35.15 33.37
C ASN A 305 28.52 -33.96 33.79
N LEU A 306 28.07 -33.19 32.84
CA LEU A 306 27.24 -32.03 33.05
C LEU A 306 25.95 -32.17 32.30
N THR A 307 24.84 -32.01 33.00
CA THR A 307 23.51 -31.89 32.35
C THR A 307 23.27 -30.42 32.02
N VAL A 308 22.88 -30.15 30.74
CA VAL A 308 22.47 -28.81 30.31
C VAL A 308 21.08 -28.90 29.68
N LYS A 309 20.17 -28.08 30.17
CA LYS A 309 18.80 -27.94 29.65
C LYS A 309 18.54 -26.48 29.29
N ILE A 310 17.86 -26.27 28.16
CA ILE A 310 17.47 -24.93 27.69
C ILE A 310 16.00 -24.99 27.29
N THR A 311 15.23 -24.06 27.81
CA THR A 311 13.79 -23.92 27.49
C THR A 311 13.53 -22.50 27.02
N THR A 312 12.74 -22.36 25.94
CA THR A 312 12.27 -21.10 25.40
C THR A 312 10.74 -20.99 25.55
N ILE A 313 10.27 -19.77 25.68
CA ILE A 313 8.85 -19.43 25.59
C ILE A 313 8.68 -18.49 24.41
N GLN A 314 7.77 -18.87 23.52
CA GLN A 314 7.43 -18.12 22.31
C GLN A 314 6.01 -17.58 22.43
N ALA A 315 5.77 -16.40 21.86
CA ALA A 315 4.45 -15.84 21.67
C ALA A 315 4.13 -15.87 20.18
N ASN A 316 3.23 -16.73 19.77
CA ASN A 316 2.81 -16.86 18.39
C ASN A 316 1.46 -16.14 18.20
N GLU A 317 1.44 -15.18 17.30
CA GLU A 317 0.22 -14.50 16.92
C GLU A 317 -0.68 -15.44 16.12
N VAL A 318 -1.94 -15.56 16.56
CA VAL A 318 -2.99 -16.26 15.83
C VAL A 318 -3.79 -15.22 15.09
N LEU A 319 -3.65 -15.21 13.77
CA LEU A 319 -4.37 -14.32 12.87
C LEU A 319 -5.62 -15.02 12.35
N ASP A 320 -6.70 -14.25 12.20
CA ASP A 320 -7.90 -14.66 11.46
C ASP A 320 -8.16 -13.62 10.36
N THR A 321 -8.84 -14.02 9.31
CA THR A 321 -9.17 -13.14 8.20
C THR A 321 -10.58 -12.61 8.34
N LYS A 322 -10.72 -11.29 8.35
CA LYS A 322 -12.01 -10.61 8.37
C LYS A 322 -12.24 -9.89 7.05
N SER A 323 -13.43 -10.09 6.51
CA SER A 323 -13.91 -9.32 5.36
C SER A 323 -14.33 -7.93 5.81
N THR A 324 -13.67 -6.89 5.27
CA THR A 324 -14.02 -5.49 5.48
C THR A 324 -14.35 -4.81 4.15
N GLN A 325 -15.24 -3.80 4.18
CA GLN A 325 -15.50 -2.97 3.00
C GLN A 325 -14.51 -1.81 2.97
N SER A 326 -13.70 -1.78 1.93
CA SER A 326 -12.86 -0.63 1.61
C SER A 326 -13.62 0.29 0.66
N MET A 327 -13.64 1.57 0.97
CA MET A 327 -14.25 2.63 0.17
C MET A 327 -13.16 3.42 -0.54
N ARG A 328 -13.26 3.48 -1.87
CA ARG A 328 -12.39 4.33 -2.69
C ARG A 328 -13.20 5.45 -3.31
N VAL A 329 -12.78 6.68 -3.06
CA VAL A 329 -13.36 7.89 -3.66
C VAL A 329 -12.41 8.40 -4.73
N THR A 330 -12.91 8.51 -5.97
CA THR A 330 -12.11 9.00 -7.10
C THR A 330 -12.73 10.30 -7.62
N PRO A 331 -12.01 11.42 -7.60
CA PRO A 331 -12.51 12.65 -8.20
C PRO A 331 -12.46 12.56 -9.73
N ARG A 332 -13.51 13.03 -10.39
CA ARG A 332 -13.51 13.27 -11.84
C ARG A 332 -14.09 14.65 -12.16
N SER A 333 -13.55 15.29 -13.18
CA SER A 333 -14.09 16.56 -13.68
C SER A 333 -15.25 16.29 -14.63
N GLU A 334 -16.35 16.99 -14.42
CA GLU A 334 -17.52 16.96 -15.29
C GLU A 334 -17.81 18.35 -15.83
N MET A 335 -18.01 18.43 -17.14
CA MET A 335 -18.35 19.68 -17.82
C MET A 335 -19.87 19.87 -17.88
N TYR A 336 -20.31 21.10 -17.67
CA TYR A 336 -21.73 21.43 -17.73
C TYR A 336 -21.99 22.83 -18.30
N LEU A 337 -23.22 23.05 -18.72
CA LEU A 337 -23.73 24.36 -19.16
C LEU A 337 -24.59 24.96 -18.05
N LYS A 338 -24.45 26.27 -17.86
CA LYS A 338 -25.25 27.03 -16.91
C LYS A 338 -26.17 27.97 -17.70
N ASN A 339 -27.39 27.53 -17.90
CA ASN A 339 -28.44 28.28 -18.63
C ASN A 339 -29.63 28.49 -17.73
#